data_9b0b22fb6146c98e260d616d1ce488e1
#
_entry.id   9b0b22fb6146c98e260d616d1ce488e1
#
_cell.length_a   1.000
_cell.length_b   1.000
_cell.length_c   1.000
_cell.angle_alpha   90.00
_cell.angle_beta   90.00
_cell.angle_gamma   90.00
#
_symmetry.space_group_name_H-M   'P 1'
#
loop_
_entity.id
_entity.type
_entity.pdbx_description
1 polymer ?
#
loop_
_entity_poly.entity_id
_entity_poly.type
_entity_poly.pdbx_seq_one_letter_code
_entity_poly.pdbx_strand_id
1 'polypeptide(L)'
;MHAFLASNTFSNDYYPELARILFELAVRLERETGAHVAFINLSGGVGIPYLPEQQANDIRAIGEGVHAAYDEILVPAGMGDVAICTEMGRFMMGPYGCLVTKAIHEKQIYKDYIGVDASAVDLIRPAMYGAYHHITVMGQPGGADKATAPVTNTYDITGNLCENNDKFAIDRELPHIDMGDLLVIHDTGAHGYSMGYNYNGRLRSAEVLLRPDGAADLIRRAERPGDYFSTLDVLPCGRELLAKSRAESARRRAQDERLAVAAQWNKRIQIAEAKEKNMDIRNLEGSIVALVTPFKKDGSVDFDALERLIDFHLQNGTDAILTLGTTGESATMTDDEDNSVVAAVVKHVAGRVPVIAGSGSNSTQTMLTKSLTYQGLGADGLLLITPYYNKSNEEGIYQHFKTVADAVDIPCILYNIPGRCGCGISERNVERLAAHPNIMGIKEASGNVAYAAKIAHLLSDDFRMYSGEDALTVPLMSLGASGTISVWADVQPQLVHDMCRAYLDGDVARARDIQIAGQPLINALFSEVNPIPVKEALAQMGMIEANYRMPLCPMADDTRAALTDALKGAGLLD
;
A
#
# COMPACT_ATOMS: atom_id res chain seq x y z
N MET A 1 30.34 -38.07 -15.52
CA MET A 1 31.49 -37.50 -14.76
C MET A 1 31.15 -36.05 -14.40
N HIS A 2 31.76 -35.52 -13.31
CA HIS A 2 31.53 -34.13 -12.85
C HIS A 2 32.82 -33.58 -12.18
N ALA A 3 33.16 -32.31 -12.45
CA ALA A 3 34.20 -31.62 -11.76
C ALA A 3 33.76 -30.18 -11.42
N PHE A 4 34.02 -29.77 -10.18
CA PHE A 4 33.78 -28.41 -9.70
C PHE A 4 35.09 -27.84 -9.13
N LEU A 5 35.77 -26.98 -9.88
CA LEU A 5 37.08 -26.49 -9.57
C LEU A 5 37.15 -24.97 -9.35
N ALA A 6 36.14 -24.24 -9.81
CA ALA A 6 36.15 -22.78 -9.76
C ALA A 6 34.73 -22.20 -9.56
N SER A 7 34.66 -20.99 -9.00
CA SER A 7 33.40 -20.33 -8.69
C SER A 7 33.19 -19.00 -9.42
N ASN A 8 34.23 -18.33 -9.95
CA ASN A 8 34.11 -17.07 -10.67
C ASN A 8 35.40 -16.83 -11.48
N THR A 9 35.57 -17.56 -12.58
CA THR A 9 36.77 -17.40 -13.45
C THR A 9 36.55 -16.32 -14.49
N PHE A 10 37.61 -15.61 -14.84
CA PHE A 10 37.65 -14.57 -15.90
C PHE A 10 38.47 -15.00 -17.10
N SER A 11 38.66 -16.30 -17.33
CA SER A 11 39.37 -16.85 -18.49
C SER A 11 38.39 -17.59 -19.38
N ASN A 12 38.39 -17.27 -20.65
CA ASN A 12 37.65 -18.00 -21.67
C ASN A 12 38.22 -19.40 -21.94
N ASP A 13 39.48 -19.66 -21.57
CA ASP A 13 40.18 -20.93 -21.81
C ASP A 13 39.92 -21.98 -20.72
N TYR A 14 39.49 -21.55 -19.53
CA TYR A 14 39.27 -22.43 -18.39
C TYR A 14 38.32 -23.60 -18.68
N TYR A 15 37.18 -23.34 -19.33
CA TYR A 15 36.22 -24.38 -19.65
C TYR A 15 36.67 -25.31 -20.78
N PRO A 16 37.27 -24.84 -21.88
CA PRO A 16 37.90 -25.68 -22.88
C PRO A 16 38.99 -26.60 -22.32
N GLU A 17 39.86 -26.08 -21.43
CA GLU A 17 40.87 -26.87 -20.78
C GLU A 17 40.29 -27.93 -19.84
N LEU A 18 39.30 -27.59 -19.01
CA LEU A 18 38.58 -28.53 -18.16
C LEU A 18 37.88 -29.62 -18.97
N ALA A 19 37.27 -29.24 -20.08
CA ALA A 19 36.63 -30.19 -20.99
C ALA A 19 37.63 -31.19 -21.56
N ARG A 20 38.78 -30.74 -22.05
CA ARG A 20 39.86 -31.62 -22.53
C ARG A 20 40.24 -32.65 -21.49
N ILE A 21 40.53 -32.22 -20.25
CA ILE A 21 40.94 -33.10 -19.15
C ILE A 21 39.85 -34.16 -18.89
N LEU A 22 38.57 -33.74 -18.81
CA LEU A 22 37.48 -34.68 -18.51
C LEU A 22 37.17 -35.62 -19.70
N PHE A 23 37.29 -35.13 -20.93
CA PHE A 23 37.08 -35.93 -22.14
C PHE A 23 38.17 -37.01 -22.29
N GLU A 24 39.43 -36.63 -22.11
CA GLU A 24 40.55 -37.61 -22.11
C GLU A 24 40.40 -38.65 -20.99
N LEU A 25 39.96 -38.22 -19.80
CA LEU A 25 39.71 -39.13 -18.68
C LEU A 25 38.55 -40.09 -18.99
N ALA A 26 37.46 -39.59 -19.64
CA ALA A 26 36.32 -40.45 -20.05
C ALA A 26 36.72 -41.49 -21.08
N VAL A 27 37.51 -41.11 -22.11
CA VAL A 27 38.03 -42.00 -23.12
C VAL A 27 38.93 -43.06 -22.50
N ARG A 28 39.80 -42.65 -21.56
CA ARG A 28 40.68 -43.59 -20.83
C ARG A 28 39.87 -44.55 -19.97
N LEU A 29 38.83 -44.08 -19.25
CA LEU A 29 37.97 -44.92 -18.42
C LEU A 29 37.25 -45.99 -19.26
N GLU A 30 36.65 -45.60 -20.37
CA GLU A 30 35.96 -46.55 -21.26
C GLU A 30 36.96 -47.59 -21.83
N ARG A 31 38.12 -47.18 -22.31
CA ARG A 31 39.16 -48.05 -22.84
C ARG A 31 39.67 -49.07 -21.80
N GLU A 32 39.89 -48.63 -20.55
CA GLU A 32 40.51 -49.48 -19.51
C GLU A 32 39.51 -50.36 -18.78
N THR A 33 38.25 -49.96 -18.69
CA THR A 33 37.25 -50.63 -17.87
C THR A 33 35.99 -51.10 -18.66
N GLY A 34 35.79 -50.64 -19.88
CA GLY A 34 34.56 -50.83 -20.65
C GLY A 34 33.36 -50.03 -20.12
N ALA A 35 33.58 -49.10 -19.16
CA ALA A 35 32.51 -48.29 -18.60
C ALA A 35 32.24 -47.08 -19.49
N HIS A 36 31.06 -47.03 -20.12
CA HIS A 36 30.65 -45.91 -20.92
C HIS A 36 30.16 -44.73 -20.08
N VAL A 37 30.61 -43.52 -20.42
CA VAL A 37 30.22 -42.28 -19.77
C VAL A 37 29.09 -41.64 -20.55
N ALA A 38 27.87 -41.69 -20.02
CA ALA A 38 26.70 -41.13 -20.68
C ALA A 38 26.67 -39.59 -20.72
N PHE A 39 27.23 -38.91 -19.71
CA PHE A 39 27.33 -37.45 -19.69
C PHE A 39 28.53 -36.94 -18.89
N ILE A 40 29.02 -35.77 -19.26
CA ILE A 40 30.07 -35.03 -18.54
C ILE A 40 29.51 -33.68 -18.15
N ASN A 41 29.53 -33.39 -16.84
CA ASN A 41 29.13 -32.09 -16.29
C ASN A 41 30.37 -31.24 -15.99
N LEU A 42 30.51 -30.16 -16.71
CA LEU A 42 31.58 -29.18 -16.54
C LEU A 42 31.33 -28.23 -15.37
N SER A 43 30.23 -28.44 -14.61
CA SER A 43 29.81 -27.61 -13.49
C SER A 43 29.52 -26.14 -13.85
N GLY A 44 29.64 -25.26 -12.83
CA GLY A 44 29.57 -23.81 -12.97
C GLY A 44 30.95 -23.15 -13.00
N GLY A 45 31.02 -21.88 -12.68
CA GLY A 45 32.27 -21.16 -12.50
C GLY A 45 32.60 -20.11 -13.55
N VAL A 46 31.84 -19.99 -14.65
CA VAL A 46 31.95 -18.83 -15.55
C VAL A 46 31.63 -17.57 -14.75
N GLY A 47 32.61 -16.67 -14.66
CA GLY A 47 32.54 -15.46 -13.87
C GLY A 47 31.75 -14.36 -14.54
N ILE A 48 31.28 -13.43 -13.72
CA ILE A 48 30.71 -12.15 -14.14
C ILE A 48 31.56 -11.01 -13.61
N PRO A 49 31.63 -9.87 -14.31
CA PRO A 49 32.40 -8.73 -13.85
C PRO A 49 31.66 -8.05 -12.69
N TYR A 50 32.19 -8.21 -11.47
CA TYR A 50 31.68 -7.50 -10.29
C TYR A 50 32.28 -6.09 -10.15
N LEU A 51 33.48 -5.87 -10.70
CA LEU A 51 34.15 -4.58 -10.72
C LEU A 51 33.95 -3.92 -12.09
N PRO A 52 33.71 -2.60 -12.16
CA PRO A 52 33.45 -1.89 -13.43
C PRO A 52 34.56 -2.04 -14.48
N GLU A 53 35.81 -2.23 -14.02
CA GLU A 53 37.00 -2.41 -14.88
C GLU A 53 37.21 -3.85 -15.37
N GLN A 54 36.46 -4.81 -14.85
CA GLN A 54 36.59 -6.22 -15.24
C GLN A 54 35.95 -6.48 -16.61
N GLN A 55 36.61 -7.24 -17.43
CA GLN A 55 36.10 -7.66 -18.72
C GLN A 55 35.20 -8.90 -18.58
N ALA A 56 34.04 -8.88 -19.20
CA ALA A 56 33.12 -10.01 -19.22
C ALA A 56 33.70 -11.20 -20.01
N ASN A 57 33.38 -12.41 -19.58
CA ASN A 57 33.68 -13.62 -20.36
C ASN A 57 32.85 -13.66 -21.66
N ASP A 58 33.48 -14.15 -22.74
CA ASP A 58 32.77 -14.45 -23.98
C ASP A 58 32.27 -15.89 -23.96
N ILE A 59 30.99 -16.06 -23.68
CA ILE A 59 30.35 -17.39 -23.59
C ILE A 59 30.34 -18.14 -24.91
N ARG A 60 30.39 -17.44 -26.06
CA ARG A 60 30.48 -18.07 -27.38
C ARG A 60 31.87 -18.65 -27.62
N ALA A 61 32.91 -17.88 -27.33
CA ALA A 61 34.28 -18.38 -27.40
C ALA A 61 34.52 -19.59 -26.48
N ILE A 62 33.96 -19.56 -25.25
CA ILE A 62 33.98 -20.70 -24.33
C ILE A 62 33.28 -21.90 -24.96
N GLY A 63 32.08 -21.72 -25.51
CA GLY A 63 31.31 -22.80 -26.15
C GLY A 63 32.02 -23.39 -27.36
N GLU A 64 32.60 -22.58 -28.22
CA GLU A 64 33.39 -22.99 -29.38
C GLU A 64 34.63 -23.79 -28.98
N GLY A 65 35.33 -23.36 -27.90
CA GLY A 65 36.48 -24.08 -27.38
C GLY A 65 36.11 -25.45 -26.78
N VAL A 66 34.99 -25.56 -26.07
CA VAL A 66 34.47 -26.84 -25.56
C VAL A 66 34.06 -27.76 -26.70
N HIS A 67 33.39 -27.24 -27.72
CA HIS A 67 32.96 -28.00 -28.90
C HIS A 67 34.18 -28.52 -29.70
N ALA A 68 35.19 -27.68 -29.88
CA ALA A 68 36.42 -28.10 -30.53
C ALA A 68 37.11 -29.25 -29.76
N ALA A 69 37.17 -29.18 -28.44
CA ALA A 69 37.70 -30.26 -27.62
C ALA A 69 36.86 -31.55 -27.71
N TYR A 70 35.55 -31.44 -27.83
CA TYR A 70 34.63 -32.55 -28.03
C TYR A 70 34.91 -33.28 -29.37
N ASP A 71 35.00 -32.55 -30.45
CA ASP A 71 35.26 -33.07 -31.78
C ASP A 71 36.67 -33.68 -31.88
N GLU A 72 37.64 -33.14 -31.19
CA GLU A 72 39.01 -33.62 -31.20
C GLU A 72 39.22 -34.91 -30.37
N ILE A 73 38.50 -35.07 -29.25
CA ILE A 73 38.79 -36.13 -28.27
C ILE A 73 37.69 -37.20 -28.23
N LEU A 74 36.44 -36.84 -28.08
CA LEU A 74 35.31 -37.78 -27.89
C LEU A 74 34.87 -38.40 -29.20
N VAL A 75 34.71 -37.60 -30.25
CA VAL A 75 34.20 -38.12 -31.56
C VAL A 75 35.14 -39.17 -32.15
N PRO A 76 36.48 -39.00 -32.20
CA PRO A 76 37.37 -40.03 -32.74
C PRO A 76 37.46 -41.30 -31.86
N ALA A 77 37.16 -41.14 -30.54
CA ALA A 77 37.09 -42.27 -29.63
C ALA A 77 35.79 -43.10 -29.73
N GLY A 78 34.83 -42.69 -30.59
CA GLY A 78 33.53 -43.34 -30.73
C GLY A 78 32.51 -42.91 -29.65
N MET A 79 32.82 -41.87 -28.87
CA MET A 79 32.02 -41.37 -27.75
C MET A 79 31.25 -40.07 -28.14
N GLY A 80 30.86 -39.94 -29.41
CA GLY A 80 30.13 -38.78 -29.92
C GLY A 80 28.68 -38.67 -29.41
N ASP A 81 28.22 -39.57 -28.57
CA ASP A 81 26.93 -39.61 -27.90
C ASP A 81 26.96 -39.04 -26.44
N VAL A 82 28.16 -38.74 -25.94
CA VAL A 82 28.32 -38.18 -24.57
C VAL A 82 27.70 -36.79 -24.44
N ALA A 83 26.71 -36.65 -23.58
CA ALA A 83 26.07 -35.38 -23.34
C ALA A 83 26.95 -34.45 -22.48
N ILE A 84 27.01 -33.16 -22.83
CA ILE A 84 27.69 -32.13 -22.03
C ILE A 84 26.68 -31.32 -21.23
N CYS A 85 26.90 -31.23 -19.92
CA CYS A 85 26.08 -30.47 -18.99
C CYS A 85 26.88 -29.33 -18.34
N THR A 86 26.22 -28.24 -17.99
CA THR A 86 26.80 -27.10 -17.28
C THR A 86 25.83 -26.57 -16.22
N GLU A 87 26.38 -25.88 -15.19
CA GLU A 87 25.62 -25.30 -14.06
C GLU A 87 25.94 -23.80 -13.91
N MET A 88 25.68 -23.01 -14.95
CA MET A 88 26.11 -21.62 -15.06
C MET A 88 25.20 -20.61 -14.36
N GLY A 89 24.65 -20.92 -13.17
CA GLY A 89 23.66 -20.09 -12.48
C GLY A 89 24.09 -18.64 -12.27
N ARG A 90 25.32 -18.39 -11.84
CA ARG A 90 25.85 -17.04 -11.65
C ARG A 90 25.90 -16.26 -12.97
N PHE A 91 26.46 -16.85 -14.00
CA PHE A 91 26.57 -16.22 -15.30
C PHE A 91 25.20 -15.87 -15.89
N MET A 92 24.23 -16.78 -15.74
CA MET A 92 22.89 -16.62 -16.29
C MET A 92 22.04 -15.57 -15.55
N MET A 93 22.17 -15.44 -14.24
CA MET A 93 21.24 -14.64 -13.43
C MET A 93 21.92 -13.48 -12.69
N GLY A 94 23.20 -13.60 -12.32
CA GLY A 94 23.90 -12.62 -11.48
C GLY A 94 23.71 -11.18 -11.94
N PRO A 95 24.04 -10.82 -13.20
CA PRO A 95 23.99 -9.43 -13.69
C PRO A 95 22.59 -8.84 -13.80
N TYR A 96 21.56 -9.69 -13.73
CA TYR A 96 20.16 -9.27 -13.98
C TYR A 96 19.36 -9.01 -12.70
N GLY A 97 20.02 -8.97 -11.55
CA GLY A 97 19.36 -8.64 -10.29
C GLY A 97 20.16 -7.64 -9.48
N CYS A 98 19.45 -6.82 -8.72
CA CYS A 98 20.04 -5.91 -7.73
C CYS A 98 19.25 -5.96 -6.42
N LEU A 99 19.93 -5.68 -5.31
CA LEU A 99 19.31 -5.42 -4.02
C LEU A 99 19.18 -3.91 -3.85
N VAL A 100 17.95 -3.45 -3.69
CA VAL A 100 17.66 -2.04 -3.40
C VAL A 100 17.42 -1.89 -1.91
N THR A 101 18.17 -1.00 -1.27
CA THR A 101 18.08 -0.74 0.17
C THR A 101 18.16 0.75 0.46
N LYS A 102 17.68 1.15 1.65
CA LYS A 102 17.63 2.54 2.07
C LYS A 102 18.61 2.81 3.21
N ALA A 103 19.33 3.91 3.15
CA ALA A 103 20.13 4.44 4.26
C ALA A 103 19.19 4.89 5.39
N ILE A 104 19.30 4.27 6.57
CA ILE A 104 18.43 4.53 7.72
C ILE A 104 19.18 5.03 8.95
N HIS A 105 20.51 4.93 8.95
CA HIS A 105 21.34 5.37 10.07
C HIS A 105 22.73 5.75 9.60
N GLU A 106 23.26 6.84 10.13
CA GLU A 106 24.65 7.28 9.97
C GLU A 106 25.35 7.25 11.33
N LYS A 107 26.57 6.78 11.36
CA LYS A 107 27.41 6.80 12.54
C LYS A 107 28.85 7.17 12.19
N GLN A 108 29.31 8.27 12.74
CA GLN A 108 30.66 8.80 12.58
C GLN A 108 31.44 8.58 13.87
N ILE A 109 32.47 7.74 13.82
CA ILE A 109 33.37 7.46 14.94
C ILE A 109 34.81 7.41 14.44
N TYR A 110 35.51 6.26 14.54
CA TYR A 110 36.81 6.05 13.92
C TYR A 110 36.74 5.73 12.42
N LYS A 111 35.53 5.44 11.93
CA LYS A 111 35.13 5.31 10.54
C LYS A 111 33.74 5.89 10.36
N ASP A 112 33.37 6.15 9.12
CA ASP A 112 32.01 6.52 8.75
C ASP A 112 31.21 5.28 8.35
N TYR A 113 30.09 5.05 9.02
CA TYR A 113 29.19 3.93 8.82
C TYR A 113 27.84 4.41 8.31
N ILE A 114 27.33 3.73 7.30
CA ILE A 114 25.94 3.88 6.84
C ILE A 114 25.22 2.56 7.13
N GLY A 115 24.26 2.63 8.03
CA GLY A 115 23.32 1.53 8.30
C GLY A 115 22.16 1.56 7.30
N VAL A 116 21.86 0.39 6.71
CA VAL A 116 20.75 0.24 5.76
C VAL A 116 19.66 -0.68 6.30
N ASP A 117 18.46 -0.62 5.68
CA ASP A 117 17.31 -1.45 6.08
C ASP A 117 17.41 -2.92 5.60
N ALA A 118 18.27 -3.24 4.64
CA ALA A 118 18.64 -4.61 4.29
C ALA A 118 19.70 -5.19 5.23
N SER A 119 19.97 -6.49 5.10
CA SER A 119 20.97 -7.21 5.86
C SER A 119 21.54 -8.41 5.10
N ALA A 120 22.47 -9.13 5.71
CA ALA A 120 23.01 -10.37 5.16
C ALA A 120 21.94 -11.46 4.95
N VAL A 121 20.75 -11.32 5.55
CA VAL A 121 19.55 -12.14 5.27
C VAL A 121 19.13 -12.04 3.80
N ASP A 122 19.27 -10.85 3.20
CA ASP A 122 18.90 -10.57 1.82
C ASP A 122 20.04 -10.86 0.84
N LEU A 123 21.30 -10.64 1.27
CA LEU A 123 22.51 -10.89 0.46
C LEU A 123 23.68 -11.28 1.35
N ILE A 124 23.88 -12.59 1.53
CA ILE A 124 24.89 -13.14 2.44
C ILE A 124 26.32 -13.06 1.90
N ARG A 125 26.53 -12.96 0.60
CA ARG A 125 27.85 -13.11 -0.03
C ARG A 125 28.92 -12.14 0.48
N PRO A 126 28.68 -10.84 0.66
CA PRO A 126 29.66 -9.95 1.26
C PRO A 126 30.09 -10.39 2.68
N ALA A 127 29.10 -10.75 3.51
CA ALA A 127 29.34 -11.18 4.89
C ALA A 127 30.12 -12.52 5.00
N MET A 128 29.78 -13.49 4.13
CA MET A 128 30.35 -14.85 4.20
C MET A 128 31.68 -14.99 3.46
N TYR A 129 31.83 -14.32 2.32
CA TYR A 129 32.96 -14.51 1.43
C TYR A 129 33.84 -13.27 1.24
N GLY A 130 33.47 -12.12 1.85
CA GLY A 130 34.05 -10.82 1.52
C GLY A 130 33.82 -10.42 0.05
N ALA A 131 32.75 -10.94 -0.54
CA ALA A 131 32.48 -10.74 -1.96
C ALA A 131 32.19 -9.28 -2.27
N TYR A 132 32.84 -8.75 -3.29
CA TYR A 132 32.55 -7.43 -3.79
C TYR A 132 31.23 -7.43 -4.58
N HIS A 133 30.41 -6.42 -4.33
CA HIS A 133 29.30 -6.01 -5.18
C HIS A 133 29.40 -4.50 -5.40
N HIS A 134 29.18 -4.05 -6.62
CA HIS A 134 29.16 -2.61 -6.90
C HIS A 134 27.93 -1.97 -6.23
N ILE A 135 28.09 -0.75 -5.69
CA ILE A 135 27.04 0.00 -5.04
C ILE A 135 26.88 1.34 -5.75
N THR A 136 25.67 1.63 -6.22
CA THR A 136 25.28 2.93 -6.74
C THR A 136 24.41 3.66 -5.73
N VAL A 137 24.73 4.90 -5.41
CA VAL A 137 23.89 5.77 -4.57
C VAL A 137 22.92 6.52 -5.50
N MET A 138 21.62 6.29 -5.35
CA MET A 138 20.59 6.88 -6.23
C MET A 138 20.01 8.20 -5.70
N GLY A 139 20.23 8.52 -4.44
CA GLY A 139 19.52 9.61 -3.77
C GLY A 139 18.11 9.21 -3.34
N GLN A 140 17.40 10.18 -2.73
CA GLN A 140 16.02 9.97 -2.26
C GLN A 140 15.03 10.01 -3.43
N PRO A 141 13.94 9.23 -3.39
CA PRO A 141 12.87 9.33 -4.39
C PRO A 141 12.36 10.76 -4.54
N GLY A 142 12.43 11.30 -5.76
CA GLY A 142 12.05 12.68 -6.05
C GLY A 142 13.08 13.74 -5.67
N GLY A 143 14.24 13.35 -5.14
CA GLY A 143 15.39 14.21 -4.85
C GLY A 143 16.37 14.32 -6.01
N ALA A 144 17.57 14.84 -5.71
CA ALA A 144 18.65 14.89 -6.69
C ALA A 144 19.16 13.48 -7.00
N ASP A 145 19.39 13.18 -8.29
CA ASP A 145 20.06 11.95 -8.71
C ASP A 145 21.55 11.99 -8.29
N LYS A 146 21.97 10.99 -7.51
CA LYS A 146 23.35 10.85 -7.05
C LYS A 146 24.13 9.74 -7.79
N ALA A 147 23.53 9.06 -8.75
CA ALA A 147 24.16 7.94 -9.45
C ALA A 147 25.48 8.32 -10.15
N THR A 148 25.61 9.56 -10.55
CA THR A 148 26.81 10.13 -11.20
C THR A 148 27.52 11.19 -10.34
N ALA A 149 27.15 11.32 -9.07
CA ALA A 149 27.74 12.29 -8.18
C ALA A 149 29.22 11.96 -7.88
N PRO A 150 30.06 12.97 -7.60
CA PRO A 150 31.47 12.74 -7.26
C PRO A 150 31.62 11.84 -6.04
N VAL A 151 32.56 10.93 -6.09
CA VAL A 151 32.99 10.12 -4.95
C VAL A 151 33.73 11.02 -3.97
N THR A 152 33.21 11.16 -2.76
CA THR A 152 33.74 12.12 -1.77
C THR A 152 33.99 11.52 -0.39
N ASN A 153 33.44 10.34 -0.13
CA ASN A 153 33.46 9.73 1.20
C ASN A 153 33.87 8.27 1.15
N THR A 154 34.40 7.77 2.27
CA THR A 154 34.71 6.35 2.46
C THR A 154 33.83 5.80 3.56
N TYR A 155 33.01 4.79 3.24
CA TYR A 155 32.04 4.22 4.16
C TYR A 155 32.20 2.71 4.37
N ASP A 156 31.88 2.24 5.57
CA ASP A 156 31.41 0.88 5.78
C ASP A 156 29.86 0.88 5.63
N ILE A 157 29.33 0.08 4.71
CA ILE A 157 27.87 -0.09 4.53
C ILE A 157 27.43 -1.31 5.33
N THR A 158 26.62 -1.10 6.37
CA THR A 158 26.25 -2.12 7.36
C THR A 158 24.75 -2.45 7.29
N GLY A 159 24.43 -3.72 7.49
CA GLY A 159 23.05 -4.14 7.71
C GLY A 159 22.60 -3.87 9.16
N ASN A 160 21.54 -4.55 9.56
CA ASN A 160 20.82 -4.31 10.83
C ASN A 160 20.71 -5.57 11.70
N LEU A 161 21.55 -6.57 11.47
CA LEU A 161 21.67 -7.76 12.30
C LEU A 161 22.60 -7.53 13.50
N CYS A 162 22.40 -8.30 14.56
CA CYS A 162 23.35 -8.40 15.67
C CYS A 162 24.51 -9.32 15.26
N GLU A 163 25.27 -8.91 14.24
CA GLU A 163 26.36 -9.68 13.63
C GLU A 163 27.45 -8.74 13.09
N ASN A 164 28.70 -8.93 13.51
CA ASN A 164 29.83 -8.07 13.13
C ASN A 164 30.12 -8.08 11.61
N ASN A 165 29.81 -9.19 10.95
CA ASN A 165 30.02 -9.36 9.50
C ASN A 165 28.82 -8.93 8.65
N ASP A 166 27.75 -8.38 9.24
CA ASP A 166 26.61 -7.87 8.50
C ASP A 166 26.96 -6.56 7.80
N LYS A 167 27.83 -6.67 6.79
CA LYS A 167 28.35 -5.57 5.99
C LYS A 167 28.27 -5.90 4.51
N PHE A 168 27.74 -4.95 3.74
CA PHE A 168 27.70 -5.01 2.28
C PHE A 168 29.00 -4.47 1.66
N ALA A 169 29.69 -3.57 2.35
CA ALA A 169 30.95 -3.00 1.93
C ALA A 169 31.79 -2.55 3.13
N ILE A 170 33.11 -2.58 2.98
CA ILE A 170 34.07 -2.08 3.94
C ILE A 170 35.00 -1.14 3.19
N ASP A 171 35.28 0.03 3.79
CA ASP A 171 36.17 1.08 3.25
C ASP A 171 35.84 1.40 1.77
N ARG A 172 34.52 1.51 1.48
CA ARG A 172 34.02 1.76 0.13
C ARG A 172 33.99 3.26 -0.17
N GLU A 173 34.67 3.65 -1.22
CA GLU A 173 34.58 5.00 -1.77
C GLU A 173 33.27 5.19 -2.52
N LEU A 174 32.42 6.14 -2.06
CA LEU A 174 31.08 6.42 -2.58
C LEU A 174 30.80 7.93 -2.59
N PRO A 175 29.80 8.39 -3.36
CA PRO A 175 29.24 9.72 -3.18
C PRO A 175 28.71 9.92 -1.76
N HIS A 176 28.54 11.17 -1.34
CA HIS A 176 27.91 11.47 -0.05
C HIS A 176 26.51 10.87 0.04
N ILE A 177 26.27 10.14 1.14
CA ILE A 177 25.00 9.45 1.41
C ILE A 177 24.25 10.20 2.49
N ASP A 178 23.03 10.65 2.19
CA ASP A 178 22.09 11.21 3.17
C ASP A 178 21.13 10.13 3.68
N MET A 179 20.60 10.33 4.90
CA MET A 179 19.55 9.44 5.43
C MET A 179 18.32 9.49 4.53
N GLY A 180 17.87 8.30 4.10
CA GLY A 180 16.75 8.14 3.17
C GLY A 180 17.17 7.92 1.73
N ASP A 181 18.46 8.07 1.39
CA ASP A 181 18.98 7.71 0.06
C ASP A 181 18.79 6.23 -0.22
N LEU A 182 18.52 5.90 -1.48
CA LEU A 182 18.49 4.53 -1.97
C LEU A 182 19.87 4.12 -2.46
N LEU A 183 20.29 2.94 -2.03
CA LEU A 183 21.48 2.27 -2.51
C LEU A 183 21.08 1.07 -3.34
N VAL A 184 21.66 0.94 -4.52
CA VAL A 184 21.50 -0.20 -5.42
C VAL A 184 22.76 -1.04 -5.36
N ILE A 185 22.65 -2.26 -4.85
CA ILE A 185 23.75 -3.25 -4.77
C ILE A 185 23.57 -4.18 -5.96
N HIS A 186 24.53 -4.11 -6.90
CA HIS A 186 24.43 -4.77 -8.21
C HIS A 186 24.81 -6.26 -8.15
N ASP A 187 24.51 -6.98 -9.24
CA ASP A 187 24.92 -8.36 -9.51
C ASP A 187 24.43 -9.37 -8.47
N THR A 188 23.22 -9.18 -7.95
CA THR A 188 22.62 -10.01 -6.91
C THR A 188 21.57 -11.00 -7.42
N GLY A 189 21.37 -11.11 -8.73
CA GLY A 189 20.38 -12.00 -9.33
C GLY A 189 20.64 -13.50 -9.15
N ALA A 190 21.88 -13.85 -8.75
CA ALA A 190 22.22 -15.19 -8.27
C ALA A 190 22.75 -15.10 -6.85
N HIS A 191 22.46 -16.12 -6.01
CA HIS A 191 22.94 -16.22 -4.63
C HIS A 191 22.45 -15.09 -3.68
N GLY A 192 21.41 -14.34 -4.06
CA GLY A 192 20.67 -13.46 -3.19
C GLY A 192 19.62 -14.24 -2.41
N TYR A 193 18.36 -14.18 -2.80
CA TYR A 193 17.25 -14.85 -2.12
C TYR A 193 17.47 -16.36 -1.89
N SER A 194 18.09 -17.07 -2.86
CA SER A 194 18.34 -18.52 -2.76
C SER A 194 19.28 -18.92 -1.63
N MET A 195 20.17 -18.02 -1.19
CA MET A 195 21.05 -18.20 -0.02
C MET A 195 20.51 -17.48 1.22
N GLY A 196 19.34 -16.86 1.13
CA GLY A 196 18.70 -16.14 2.23
C GLY A 196 18.38 -17.04 3.43
N TYR A 197 18.38 -16.47 4.61
CA TYR A 197 18.13 -17.13 5.90
C TYR A 197 17.42 -16.19 6.85
N ASN A 198 17.04 -16.63 8.06
CA ASN A 198 16.26 -15.84 9.00
C ASN A 198 17.00 -15.57 10.32
N TYR A 199 18.25 -15.19 10.28
CA TYR A 199 19.01 -14.85 11.47
C TYR A 199 18.39 -13.66 12.22
N ASN A 200 18.42 -13.70 13.54
CA ASN A 200 17.73 -12.76 14.45
C ASN A 200 16.21 -12.63 14.20
N GLY A 201 15.58 -13.65 13.60
CA GLY A 201 14.16 -13.61 13.25
C GLY A 201 13.80 -12.62 12.14
N ARG A 202 14.80 -12.15 11.38
CA ARG A 202 14.56 -11.28 10.23
C ARG A 202 13.84 -12.05 9.13
N LEU A 203 12.85 -11.40 8.55
CA LEU A 203 12.08 -11.92 7.43
C LEU A 203 12.75 -11.48 6.12
N ARG A 204 12.73 -12.33 5.11
CA ARG A 204 13.34 -12.03 3.80
C ARG A 204 12.48 -11.05 3.03
N SER A 205 13.14 -10.21 2.23
CA SER A 205 12.53 -9.18 1.40
C SER A 205 11.69 -9.73 0.25
N ALA A 206 10.90 -8.86 -0.39
CA ALA A 206 10.17 -9.17 -1.62
C ALA A 206 11.10 -9.21 -2.83
N GLU A 207 10.66 -9.89 -3.90
CA GLU A 207 11.29 -9.82 -5.22
C GLU A 207 10.33 -9.20 -6.24
N VAL A 208 10.86 -8.25 -7.00
CA VAL A 208 10.12 -7.50 -8.01
C VAL A 208 10.80 -7.68 -9.36
N LEU A 209 10.06 -8.06 -10.37
CA LEU A 209 10.53 -8.12 -11.76
C LEU A 209 10.33 -6.75 -12.41
N LEU A 210 11.43 -6.12 -12.81
CA LEU A 210 11.40 -4.92 -13.63
C LEU A 210 11.34 -5.32 -15.11
N ARG A 211 10.28 -4.91 -15.81
CA ARG A 211 10.09 -5.21 -17.22
C ARG A 211 10.79 -4.19 -18.13
N PRO A 212 11.09 -4.54 -19.39
CA PRO A 212 11.72 -3.61 -20.35
C PRO A 212 10.92 -2.33 -20.63
N ASP A 213 9.59 -2.37 -20.42
CA ASP A 213 8.70 -1.21 -20.55
C ASP A 213 8.65 -0.32 -19.30
N GLY A 214 9.42 -0.67 -18.25
CA GLY A 214 9.46 0.04 -16.97
C GLY A 214 8.40 -0.41 -15.97
N ALA A 215 7.51 -1.34 -16.32
CA ALA A 215 6.56 -1.91 -15.37
C ALA A 215 7.27 -2.78 -14.32
N ALA A 216 6.74 -2.80 -13.10
CA ALA A 216 7.29 -3.56 -11.98
C ALA A 216 6.25 -4.56 -11.47
N ASP A 217 6.55 -5.86 -11.55
CA ASP A 217 5.69 -6.94 -11.08
C ASP A 217 6.23 -7.55 -9.80
N LEU A 218 5.39 -7.65 -8.77
CA LEU A 218 5.73 -8.41 -7.57
C LEU A 218 5.71 -9.91 -7.88
N ILE A 219 6.89 -10.53 -8.04
CA ILE A 219 7.00 -11.97 -8.34
C ILE A 219 7.14 -12.83 -7.10
N ARG A 220 7.57 -12.22 -5.97
CA ARG A 220 7.61 -12.84 -4.65
C ARG A 220 7.31 -11.78 -3.60
N ARG A 221 6.30 -12.01 -2.76
CA ARG A 221 6.05 -11.13 -1.60
C ARG A 221 7.12 -11.30 -0.53
N ALA A 222 7.30 -10.29 0.31
CA ALA A 222 8.10 -10.43 1.52
C ALA A 222 7.53 -11.52 2.45
N GLU A 223 8.43 -12.16 3.21
CA GLU A 223 8.00 -13.10 4.26
C GLU A 223 7.18 -12.38 5.34
N ARG A 224 6.27 -13.13 5.95
CA ARG A 224 5.47 -12.71 7.11
C ARG A 224 5.86 -13.57 8.31
N PRO A 225 5.58 -13.15 9.56
CA PRO A 225 5.85 -13.97 10.74
C PRO A 225 5.30 -15.40 10.64
N GLY A 226 4.13 -15.58 10.03
CA GLY A 226 3.54 -16.89 9.80
C GLY A 226 4.37 -17.81 8.90
N ASP A 227 5.14 -17.26 7.97
CA ASP A 227 6.05 -18.06 7.11
C ASP A 227 7.25 -18.56 7.93
N TYR A 228 7.78 -17.70 8.79
CA TYR A 228 8.90 -18.03 9.68
C TYR A 228 8.54 -19.14 10.69
N PHE A 229 7.33 -19.10 11.26
CA PHE A 229 6.85 -20.08 12.22
C PHE A 229 6.13 -21.27 11.60
N SER A 230 6.04 -21.36 10.28
CA SER A 230 5.23 -22.36 9.55
C SER A 230 5.61 -23.81 9.82
N THR A 231 6.86 -24.06 10.22
CA THR A 231 7.41 -25.41 10.49
C THR A 231 7.43 -25.77 11.98
N LEU A 232 7.03 -24.85 12.87
CA LEU A 232 7.02 -25.14 14.30
C LEU A 232 5.83 -26.00 14.69
N ASP A 233 6.12 -27.12 15.37
CA ASP A 233 5.13 -27.91 16.10
C ASP A 233 4.84 -27.22 17.43
N VAL A 234 3.62 -26.69 17.58
CA VAL A 234 3.18 -26.13 18.85
C VAL A 234 2.72 -27.22 19.81
N LEU A 235 2.92 -26.98 21.12
CA LEU A 235 2.45 -27.82 22.19
C LEU A 235 0.93 -28.16 22.06
N PRO A 236 0.45 -29.29 22.60
CA PRO A 236 -0.92 -29.78 22.39
C PRO A 236 -2.03 -28.76 22.63
N CYS A 237 -1.84 -27.85 23.60
CA CYS A 237 -2.78 -26.75 23.87
C CYS A 237 -2.89 -25.70 22.73
N GLY A 238 -1.89 -25.62 21.87
CA GLY A 238 -1.91 -24.74 20.70
C GLY A 238 -2.26 -25.44 19.37
N ARG A 239 -2.26 -26.79 19.34
CA ARG A 239 -2.54 -27.57 18.12
C ARG A 239 -3.95 -27.34 17.59
N GLU A 240 -4.94 -27.22 18.46
CA GLU A 240 -6.33 -26.94 18.05
C GLU A 240 -6.50 -25.51 17.49
N LEU A 241 -5.85 -24.52 18.10
CA LEU A 241 -5.83 -23.14 17.61
C LEU A 241 -5.12 -23.05 16.25
N LEU A 242 -4.00 -23.77 16.07
CA LEU A 242 -3.28 -23.81 14.79
C LEU A 242 -3.99 -24.66 13.74
N ALA A 243 -4.67 -25.75 14.11
CA ALA A 243 -5.50 -26.51 13.19
C ALA A 243 -6.68 -25.67 12.68
N LYS A 244 -7.31 -24.87 13.55
CA LYS A 244 -8.35 -23.90 13.14
C LYS A 244 -7.76 -22.80 12.25
N SER A 245 -6.62 -22.19 12.64
CA SER A 245 -5.92 -21.16 11.85
C SER A 245 -5.39 -21.71 10.51
N ARG A 246 -4.84 -22.96 10.46
CA ARG A 246 -4.39 -23.62 9.22
C ARG A 246 -5.58 -23.99 8.34
N ALA A 247 -6.68 -24.45 8.90
CA ALA A 247 -7.91 -24.76 8.16
C ALA A 247 -8.57 -23.48 7.61
N GLU A 248 -8.58 -22.41 8.38
CA GLU A 248 -9.00 -21.09 7.91
C GLU A 248 -8.04 -20.51 6.86
N SER A 249 -6.72 -20.60 7.09
CA SER A 249 -5.70 -20.16 6.11
C SER A 249 -5.70 -21.03 4.85
N ALA A 250 -5.96 -22.35 4.93
CA ALA A 250 -6.11 -23.22 3.78
C ALA A 250 -7.44 -22.97 3.05
N ARG A 251 -8.54 -22.69 3.79
CA ARG A 251 -9.81 -22.25 3.19
C ARG A 251 -9.66 -20.87 2.53
N ARG A 252 -8.97 -19.92 3.16
CA ARG A 252 -8.65 -18.63 2.57
C ARG A 252 -7.73 -18.78 1.34
N ARG A 253 -6.66 -19.61 1.39
CA ARG A 253 -5.81 -19.86 0.20
C ARG A 253 -6.56 -20.53 -0.93
N ALA A 254 -7.37 -21.57 -0.65
CA ALA A 254 -8.19 -22.20 -1.67
C ALA A 254 -9.31 -21.27 -2.19
N GLN A 255 -9.77 -20.35 -1.35
CA GLN A 255 -10.68 -19.28 -1.72
C GLN A 255 -9.94 -18.17 -2.46
N ASP A 256 -8.71 -17.80 -2.04
CA ASP A 256 -7.85 -16.81 -2.68
C ASP A 256 -7.31 -17.31 -4.02
N GLU A 257 -6.97 -18.62 -4.17
CA GLU A 257 -6.59 -19.21 -5.46
C GLU A 257 -7.79 -19.34 -6.41
N ARG A 258 -8.97 -19.71 -5.91
CA ARG A 258 -10.23 -19.67 -6.67
C ARG A 258 -10.67 -18.25 -6.96
N LEU A 259 -10.44 -17.31 -6.03
CA LEU A 259 -10.72 -15.90 -6.19
C LEU A 259 -9.66 -15.22 -7.07
N ALA A 260 -8.38 -15.64 -7.05
CA ALA A 260 -7.35 -15.06 -7.93
C ALA A 260 -7.55 -15.48 -9.40
N VAL A 261 -7.93 -16.73 -9.68
CA VAL A 261 -8.31 -17.16 -11.03
C VAL A 261 -9.70 -16.62 -11.42
N ALA A 262 -10.66 -16.60 -10.50
CA ALA A 262 -11.96 -15.95 -10.71
C ALA A 262 -11.84 -14.42 -10.70
N ALA A 263 -10.93 -13.82 -9.88
CA ALA A 263 -10.72 -12.38 -9.85
C ALA A 263 -9.97 -11.85 -11.09
N GLN A 264 -9.11 -12.67 -11.72
CA GLN A 264 -8.51 -12.29 -13.01
C GLN A 264 -9.53 -12.32 -14.16
N TRP A 265 -10.50 -13.24 -14.10
CA TRP A 265 -11.65 -13.29 -15.01
C TRP A 265 -12.75 -12.31 -14.58
N ASN A 266 -13.11 -12.27 -13.30
CA ASN A 266 -14.10 -11.33 -12.77
C ASN A 266 -13.57 -9.89 -12.72
N LYS A 267 -12.25 -9.66 -12.53
CA LYS A 267 -11.67 -8.31 -12.63
C LYS A 267 -11.78 -7.72 -14.04
N ARG A 268 -11.72 -8.57 -15.08
CA ARG A 268 -12.02 -8.14 -16.45
C ARG A 268 -13.52 -7.96 -16.71
N ILE A 269 -14.36 -8.79 -16.09
CA ILE A 269 -15.83 -8.70 -16.19
C ILE A 269 -16.37 -7.62 -15.25
N GLN A 270 -15.88 -7.52 -14.00
CA GLN A 270 -16.27 -6.49 -13.02
C GLN A 270 -15.76 -5.10 -13.37
N ILE A 271 -14.58 -4.96 -14.01
CA ILE A 271 -14.15 -3.65 -14.57
C ILE A 271 -15.04 -3.24 -15.74
N ALA A 272 -15.53 -4.18 -16.53
CA ALA A 272 -16.50 -3.91 -17.59
C ALA A 272 -17.92 -3.66 -17.04
N GLU A 273 -18.33 -4.39 -16.00
CA GLU A 273 -19.64 -4.24 -15.34
C GLU A 273 -19.68 -3.08 -14.31
N ALA A 274 -18.55 -2.76 -13.66
CA ALA A 274 -18.44 -1.58 -12.77
C ALA A 274 -18.44 -0.28 -13.58
N LYS A 275 -17.91 -0.26 -14.80
CA LYS A 275 -18.04 0.91 -15.69
C LYS A 275 -19.48 1.20 -16.12
N GLU A 276 -20.39 0.20 -16.05
CA GLU A 276 -21.82 0.40 -16.31
C GLU A 276 -22.65 0.67 -15.03
N LYS A 277 -22.04 0.57 -13.82
CA LYS A 277 -22.79 0.60 -12.55
C LYS A 277 -22.47 1.77 -11.61
N ASN A 278 -21.41 2.52 -11.82
CA ASN A 278 -21.11 3.67 -10.94
C ASN A 278 -22.12 4.79 -11.19
N MET A 279 -22.75 5.27 -10.10
CA MET A 279 -23.63 6.42 -10.18
C MET A 279 -22.80 7.69 -10.42
N ASP A 280 -23.25 8.53 -11.34
CA ASP A 280 -22.62 9.84 -11.51
C ASP A 280 -23.04 10.76 -10.36
N ILE A 281 -22.08 11.08 -9.48
CA ILE A 281 -22.30 11.92 -8.30
C ILE A 281 -22.06 13.42 -8.54
N ARG A 282 -21.73 13.84 -9.78
CA ARG A 282 -21.43 15.26 -10.07
C ARG A 282 -22.61 16.18 -9.80
N ASN A 283 -23.83 15.64 -9.89
CA ASN A 283 -25.07 16.36 -9.58
C ASN A 283 -25.63 16.06 -8.18
N LEU A 284 -24.82 15.51 -7.28
CA LEU A 284 -25.27 15.15 -5.94
C LEU A 284 -25.62 16.40 -5.12
N GLU A 285 -26.82 16.42 -4.58
CA GLU A 285 -27.39 17.47 -3.73
C GLU A 285 -28.11 16.85 -2.54
N GLY A 286 -28.19 17.57 -1.43
CA GLY A 286 -28.99 17.17 -0.27
C GLY A 286 -28.17 16.68 0.92
N SER A 287 -28.64 15.62 1.58
CA SER A 287 -28.09 15.06 2.82
C SER A 287 -27.22 13.85 2.56
N ILE A 288 -25.94 13.97 2.79
CA ILE A 288 -24.97 12.88 2.76
C ILE A 288 -24.64 12.52 4.21
N VAL A 289 -24.89 11.28 4.63
CA VAL A 289 -24.52 10.84 5.99
C VAL A 289 -23.01 10.57 6.07
N ALA A 290 -22.34 11.05 7.12
CA ALA A 290 -21.01 10.65 7.49
C ALA A 290 -21.09 9.41 8.39
N LEU A 291 -21.35 8.24 7.81
CA LEU A 291 -21.78 7.03 8.50
C LEU A 291 -20.75 6.56 9.54
N VAL A 292 -21.23 6.21 10.74
CA VAL A 292 -20.42 5.57 11.78
C VAL A 292 -20.05 4.14 11.38
N THR A 293 -18.91 3.63 11.85
CA THR A 293 -18.57 2.20 11.80
C THR A 293 -18.84 1.58 13.17
N PRO A 294 -19.85 0.70 13.30
CA PRO A 294 -20.14 0.01 14.56
C PRO A 294 -19.09 -1.08 14.85
N PHE A 295 -18.74 -1.23 16.13
CA PHE A 295 -17.83 -2.28 16.60
C PHE A 295 -18.49 -3.18 17.62
N LYS A 296 -18.12 -4.46 17.60
CA LYS A 296 -18.49 -5.43 18.63
C LYS A 296 -17.64 -5.24 19.88
N LYS A 297 -18.02 -5.87 20.98
CA LYS A 297 -17.31 -5.81 22.26
C LYS A 297 -15.86 -6.31 22.20
N ASP A 298 -15.54 -7.20 21.25
CA ASP A 298 -14.19 -7.69 21.00
C ASP A 298 -13.35 -6.73 20.12
N GLY A 299 -13.93 -5.61 19.74
CA GLY A 299 -13.33 -4.59 18.89
C GLY A 299 -13.41 -4.88 17.38
N SER A 300 -13.95 -6.01 16.93
CA SER A 300 -14.19 -6.28 15.51
C SER A 300 -15.31 -5.41 14.94
N VAL A 301 -15.32 -5.18 13.62
CA VAL A 301 -16.41 -4.45 12.94
C VAL A 301 -17.71 -5.27 13.05
N ASP A 302 -18.80 -4.61 13.44
CA ASP A 302 -20.13 -5.20 13.47
C ASP A 302 -20.85 -4.97 12.14
N PHE A 303 -20.64 -5.86 11.18
CA PHE A 303 -21.26 -5.76 9.86
C PHE A 303 -22.79 -5.88 9.90
N ASP A 304 -23.34 -6.65 10.84
CA ASP A 304 -24.81 -6.79 10.98
C ASP A 304 -25.44 -5.47 11.43
N ALA A 305 -24.79 -4.76 12.36
CA ALA A 305 -25.23 -3.42 12.76
C ALA A 305 -25.00 -2.38 11.65
N LEU A 306 -23.89 -2.50 10.91
CA LEU A 306 -23.61 -1.61 9.76
C LEU A 306 -24.69 -1.74 8.68
N GLU A 307 -25.11 -2.96 8.33
CA GLU A 307 -26.19 -3.21 7.38
C GLU A 307 -27.52 -2.61 7.84
N ARG A 308 -27.86 -2.77 9.14
CA ARG A 308 -29.07 -2.15 9.71
C ARG A 308 -29.03 -0.62 9.66
N LEU A 309 -27.88 0.00 9.92
CA LEU A 309 -27.71 1.45 9.79
C LEU A 309 -27.90 1.91 8.34
N ILE A 310 -27.33 1.20 7.39
CA ILE A 310 -27.51 1.51 5.96
C ILE A 310 -29.00 1.44 5.60
N ASP A 311 -29.72 0.39 6.01
CA ASP A 311 -31.16 0.28 5.74
C ASP A 311 -31.96 1.42 6.40
N PHE A 312 -31.60 1.82 7.63
CA PHE A 312 -32.20 2.97 8.30
C PHE A 312 -32.04 4.25 7.47
N HIS A 313 -30.85 4.51 6.93
CA HIS A 313 -30.60 5.68 6.08
C HIS A 313 -31.36 5.63 4.76
N LEU A 314 -31.39 4.48 4.10
CA LEU A 314 -32.09 4.31 2.84
C LEU A 314 -33.62 4.44 2.95
N GLN A 315 -34.19 4.10 4.11
CA GLN A 315 -35.61 4.23 4.41
C GLN A 315 -36.01 5.66 4.80
N ASN A 316 -35.04 6.49 5.19
CA ASN A 316 -35.26 7.83 5.72
C ASN A 316 -34.66 8.93 4.85
N GLY A 317 -34.59 8.73 3.54
CA GLY A 317 -34.35 9.78 2.55
C GLY A 317 -32.91 10.29 2.43
N THR A 318 -31.91 9.56 2.96
CA THR A 318 -30.49 9.91 2.77
C THR A 318 -30.12 9.92 1.29
N ASP A 319 -29.55 11.01 0.78
CA ASP A 319 -29.23 11.19 -0.64
C ASP A 319 -27.94 10.48 -1.07
N ALA A 320 -26.97 10.30 -0.15
CA ALA A 320 -25.75 9.50 -0.35
C ALA A 320 -25.14 9.04 0.98
N ILE A 321 -24.34 8.00 0.94
CA ILE A 321 -23.63 7.46 2.11
C ILE A 321 -22.13 7.71 1.97
N LEU A 322 -21.54 8.42 2.94
CA LEU A 322 -20.09 8.52 3.09
C LEU A 322 -19.61 7.53 4.15
N THR A 323 -18.87 6.52 3.72
CA THR A 323 -18.18 5.57 4.62
C THR A 323 -16.72 5.97 4.83
N LEU A 324 -16.11 5.54 5.93
CA LEU A 324 -14.69 5.78 6.25
C LEU A 324 -14.27 7.26 6.29
N GLY A 325 -15.23 8.18 6.50
CA GLY A 325 -14.90 9.53 6.93
C GLY A 325 -14.32 9.54 8.35
N THR A 326 -14.10 10.71 8.94
CA THR A 326 -13.67 10.83 10.35
C THR A 326 -14.63 10.09 11.29
N THR A 327 -15.93 10.21 11.06
CA THR A 327 -16.99 9.54 11.83
C THR A 327 -16.97 8.02 11.66
N GLY A 328 -16.51 7.53 10.52
CA GLY A 328 -16.33 6.10 10.23
C GLY A 328 -15.06 5.47 10.80
N GLU A 329 -14.24 6.21 11.55
CA GLU A 329 -13.09 5.72 12.34
C GLU A 329 -12.02 4.95 11.53
N SER A 330 -11.79 5.25 10.25
CA SER A 330 -10.71 4.62 9.46
C SER A 330 -9.33 4.72 10.12
N ALA A 331 -9.08 5.77 10.92
CA ALA A 331 -7.81 5.94 11.64
C ALA A 331 -7.55 4.87 12.74
N THR A 332 -8.59 4.17 13.19
CA THR A 332 -8.49 3.08 14.20
C THR A 332 -8.65 1.69 13.59
N MET A 333 -8.78 1.60 12.27
CA MET A 333 -8.92 0.36 11.51
C MET A 333 -7.65 0.04 10.73
N THR A 334 -7.46 -1.23 10.42
CA THR A 334 -6.45 -1.68 9.47
C THR A 334 -6.95 -1.48 8.04
N ASP A 335 -6.03 -1.44 7.07
CA ASP A 335 -6.39 -1.33 5.65
C ASP A 335 -7.32 -2.48 5.19
N ASP A 336 -7.16 -3.69 5.73
CA ASP A 336 -8.03 -4.84 5.41
C ASP A 336 -9.45 -4.64 5.97
N GLU A 337 -9.59 -4.04 7.16
CA GLU A 337 -10.90 -3.69 7.73
C GLU A 337 -11.55 -2.56 6.94
N ASP A 338 -10.82 -1.51 6.58
CA ASP A 338 -11.30 -0.42 5.73
C ASP A 338 -11.84 -0.98 4.40
N ASN A 339 -11.06 -1.85 3.73
CA ASN A 339 -11.47 -2.48 2.47
C ASN A 339 -12.74 -3.33 2.64
N SER A 340 -12.85 -4.05 3.77
CA SER A 340 -14.01 -4.87 4.08
C SER A 340 -15.26 -4.03 4.34
N VAL A 341 -15.12 -2.88 5.02
CA VAL A 341 -16.21 -1.94 5.27
C VAL A 341 -16.70 -1.32 3.96
N VAL A 342 -15.79 -0.80 3.11
CA VAL A 342 -16.20 -0.25 1.80
C VAL A 342 -16.94 -1.30 0.96
N ALA A 343 -16.39 -2.52 0.87
CA ALA A 343 -17.01 -3.59 0.10
C ALA A 343 -18.41 -3.97 0.64
N ALA A 344 -18.58 -4.02 1.97
CA ALA A 344 -19.87 -4.30 2.60
C ALA A 344 -20.89 -3.19 2.35
N VAL A 345 -20.48 -1.91 2.50
CA VAL A 345 -21.37 -0.76 2.24
C VAL A 345 -21.80 -0.73 0.78
N VAL A 346 -20.87 -0.81 -0.17
CA VAL A 346 -21.19 -0.82 -1.61
C VAL A 346 -22.13 -1.97 -1.96
N LYS A 347 -21.83 -3.18 -1.47
CA LYS A 347 -22.67 -4.36 -1.70
C LYS A 347 -24.08 -4.20 -1.12
N HIS A 348 -24.19 -3.71 0.12
CA HIS A 348 -25.49 -3.59 0.79
C HIS A 348 -26.33 -2.44 0.21
N VAL A 349 -25.70 -1.30 -0.11
CA VAL A 349 -26.38 -0.18 -0.78
C VAL A 349 -26.89 -0.58 -2.16
N ALA A 350 -26.12 -1.40 -2.89
CA ALA A 350 -26.51 -2.00 -4.17
C ALA A 350 -27.02 -0.97 -5.21
N GLY A 351 -26.39 0.22 -5.29
CA GLY A 351 -26.74 1.28 -6.25
C GLY A 351 -28.05 2.01 -5.96
N ARG A 352 -28.62 1.89 -4.74
CA ARG A 352 -29.86 2.63 -4.36
C ARG A 352 -29.58 4.11 -4.14
N VAL A 353 -28.42 4.44 -3.60
CA VAL A 353 -27.86 5.80 -3.47
C VAL A 353 -26.36 5.75 -3.73
N PRO A 354 -25.70 6.87 -4.02
CA PRO A 354 -24.25 6.89 -4.17
C PRO A 354 -23.51 6.52 -2.88
N VAL A 355 -22.35 5.84 -3.04
CA VAL A 355 -21.43 5.53 -1.96
C VAL A 355 -20.13 6.30 -2.17
N ILE A 356 -19.79 7.18 -1.24
CA ILE A 356 -18.54 7.93 -1.20
C ILE A 356 -17.62 7.27 -0.16
N ALA A 357 -16.36 7.04 -0.48
CA ALA A 357 -15.40 6.46 0.46
C ALA A 357 -14.33 7.47 0.87
N GLY A 358 -14.09 7.58 2.19
CA GLY A 358 -13.01 8.40 2.75
C GLY A 358 -11.67 7.70 2.59
N SER A 359 -10.88 8.07 1.58
CA SER A 359 -9.56 7.50 1.30
C SER A 359 -8.41 8.37 1.81
N GLY A 360 -8.71 9.48 2.46
CA GLY A 360 -7.73 10.47 2.90
C GLY A 360 -6.65 9.93 3.83
N SER A 361 -5.43 10.41 3.67
CA SER A 361 -4.27 10.08 4.50
C SER A 361 -3.31 11.27 4.55
N ASN A 362 -2.44 11.31 5.55
CA ASN A 362 -1.33 12.25 5.60
C ASN A 362 -0.11 11.82 4.75
N SER A 363 -0.18 10.67 4.10
CA SER A 363 0.76 10.17 3.09
C SER A 363 0.07 10.16 1.73
N THR A 364 0.61 10.87 0.75
CA THR A 364 0.06 10.90 -0.62
C THR A 364 0.00 9.50 -1.23
N GLN A 365 1.04 8.68 -1.02
CA GLN A 365 1.07 7.32 -1.53
C GLN A 365 -0.01 6.43 -0.90
N THR A 366 -0.22 6.53 0.40
CA THR A 366 -1.28 5.77 1.10
C THR A 366 -2.67 6.21 0.61
N MET A 367 -2.89 7.53 0.47
CA MET A 367 -4.14 8.08 -0.06
C MET A 367 -4.41 7.58 -1.49
N LEU A 368 -3.39 7.57 -2.35
CA LEU A 368 -3.47 7.05 -3.71
C LEU A 368 -3.85 5.56 -3.73
N THR A 369 -3.15 4.74 -2.94
CA THR A 369 -3.41 3.30 -2.86
C THR A 369 -4.84 3.00 -2.37
N LYS A 370 -5.29 3.66 -1.30
CA LYS A 370 -6.67 3.54 -0.79
C LYS A 370 -7.69 3.97 -1.84
N SER A 371 -7.45 5.09 -2.52
CA SER A 371 -8.35 5.63 -3.55
C SER A 371 -8.56 4.67 -4.73
N LEU A 372 -7.47 4.11 -5.26
CA LEU A 372 -7.53 3.09 -6.32
C LEU A 372 -8.24 1.81 -5.86
N THR A 373 -8.00 1.39 -4.61
CA THR A 373 -8.65 0.22 -4.02
C THR A 373 -10.15 0.44 -3.88
N TYR A 374 -10.57 1.59 -3.34
CA TYR A 374 -11.99 1.88 -3.12
C TYR A 374 -12.77 2.09 -4.42
N GLN A 375 -12.14 2.70 -5.44
CA GLN A 375 -12.67 2.71 -6.80
C GLN A 375 -12.88 1.27 -7.32
N GLY A 376 -11.89 0.39 -7.12
CA GLY A 376 -11.96 -1.02 -7.52
C GLY A 376 -13.01 -1.83 -6.76
N LEU A 377 -13.38 -1.41 -5.54
CA LEU A 377 -14.46 -1.99 -4.73
C LEU A 377 -15.85 -1.45 -5.10
N GLY A 378 -15.94 -0.47 -6.01
CA GLY A 378 -17.20 0.05 -6.54
C GLY A 378 -17.73 1.28 -5.80
N ALA A 379 -16.90 2.04 -5.11
CA ALA A 379 -17.26 3.37 -4.62
C ALA A 379 -17.56 4.31 -5.78
N ASP A 380 -18.58 5.16 -5.65
CA ASP A 380 -19.00 6.12 -6.67
C ASP A 380 -18.22 7.44 -6.60
N GLY A 381 -17.58 7.73 -5.48
CA GLY A 381 -16.71 8.89 -5.27
C GLY A 381 -15.79 8.75 -4.08
N LEU A 382 -14.87 9.71 -3.93
CA LEU A 382 -13.86 9.72 -2.88
C LEU A 382 -13.90 11.02 -2.07
N LEU A 383 -13.68 10.92 -0.75
CA LEU A 383 -13.44 12.07 0.11
C LEU A 383 -11.97 12.10 0.50
N LEU A 384 -11.28 13.20 0.14
CA LEU A 384 -9.84 13.39 0.31
C LEU A 384 -9.57 14.47 1.36
N ILE A 385 -8.90 14.12 2.45
CA ILE A 385 -8.56 15.05 3.55
C ILE A 385 -7.19 15.69 3.33
N THR A 386 -6.99 16.92 3.83
CA THR A 386 -5.66 17.55 3.91
C THR A 386 -4.70 16.71 4.76
N PRO A 387 -3.38 16.72 4.44
CA PRO A 387 -2.41 15.99 5.25
C PRO A 387 -2.39 16.53 6.68
N TYR A 388 -2.68 15.68 7.65
CA TYR A 388 -2.68 15.98 9.08
C TYR A 388 -1.34 15.59 9.71
N TYR A 389 -1.01 16.18 10.87
CA TYR A 389 0.20 15.96 11.65
C TYR A 389 1.49 16.46 10.95
N ASN A 390 1.92 15.85 9.83
CA ASN A 390 3.13 16.22 9.10
C ASN A 390 3.01 17.53 8.31
N LYS A 391 1.79 18.09 8.14
CA LYS A 391 1.49 19.33 7.42
C LYS A 391 2.24 19.41 6.07
N SER A 392 2.00 20.43 5.29
CA SER A 392 2.76 20.69 4.06
C SER A 392 2.71 22.17 3.72
N ASN A 393 3.56 22.59 2.79
CA ASN A 393 3.45 23.91 2.18
C ASN A 393 2.30 23.93 1.16
N GLU A 394 2.01 25.12 0.63
CA GLU A 394 0.86 25.31 -0.27
C GLU A 394 0.94 24.43 -1.52
N GLU A 395 2.10 24.36 -2.17
CA GLU A 395 2.29 23.53 -3.37
C GLU A 395 2.17 22.03 -3.04
N GLY A 396 2.73 21.59 -1.92
CA GLY A 396 2.61 20.19 -1.49
C GLY A 396 1.17 19.76 -1.20
N ILE A 397 0.32 20.65 -0.64
CA ILE A 397 -1.12 20.40 -0.47
C ILE A 397 -1.80 20.27 -1.83
N TYR A 398 -1.49 21.13 -2.79
CA TYR A 398 -2.01 21.04 -4.15
C TYR A 398 -1.64 19.71 -4.81
N GLN A 399 -0.35 19.36 -4.80
CA GLN A 399 0.14 18.12 -5.40
C GLN A 399 -0.44 16.87 -4.71
N HIS A 400 -0.65 16.92 -3.40
CA HIS A 400 -1.25 15.83 -2.63
C HIS A 400 -2.64 15.44 -3.17
N PHE A 401 -3.50 16.39 -3.42
CA PHE A 401 -4.82 16.16 -3.99
C PHE A 401 -4.77 15.83 -5.49
N LYS A 402 -3.98 16.61 -6.24
CA LYS A 402 -3.85 16.44 -7.68
C LYS A 402 -3.36 15.05 -8.06
N THR A 403 -2.36 14.50 -7.36
CA THR A 403 -1.81 13.16 -7.62
C THR A 403 -2.90 12.07 -7.56
N VAL A 404 -3.81 12.18 -6.61
CA VAL A 404 -4.91 11.20 -6.51
C VAL A 404 -5.97 11.45 -7.57
N ALA A 405 -6.37 12.71 -7.78
CA ALA A 405 -7.37 13.06 -8.78
C ALA A 405 -6.96 12.71 -10.21
N ASP A 406 -5.65 12.79 -10.53
CA ASP A 406 -5.09 12.36 -11.82
C ASP A 406 -5.16 10.83 -12.03
N ALA A 407 -5.16 10.05 -10.95
CA ALA A 407 -4.98 8.60 -11.00
C ALA A 407 -6.28 7.79 -10.92
N VAL A 408 -7.39 8.42 -10.51
CA VAL A 408 -8.69 7.74 -10.35
C VAL A 408 -9.69 8.22 -11.41
N ASP A 409 -10.64 7.36 -11.77
CA ASP A 409 -11.68 7.67 -12.75
C ASP A 409 -12.98 8.19 -12.09
N ILE A 410 -13.14 8.02 -10.76
CA ILE A 410 -14.32 8.45 -10.00
C ILE A 410 -14.12 9.84 -9.37
N PRO A 411 -15.19 10.65 -9.21
CA PRO A 411 -15.07 12.00 -8.69
C PRO A 411 -14.51 12.08 -7.28
N CYS A 412 -13.73 13.13 -7.02
CA CYS A 412 -13.12 13.42 -5.73
C CYS A 412 -13.75 14.66 -5.08
N ILE A 413 -14.00 14.60 -3.78
CA ILE A 413 -14.42 15.73 -2.94
C ILE A 413 -13.25 16.08 -2.00
N LEU A 414 -12.80 17.33 -2.02
CA LEU A 414 -11.81 17.84 -1.09
C LEU A 414 -12.40 17.93 0.31
N TYR A 415 -11.63 17.68 1.36
CA TYR A 415 -12.08 17.84 2.73
C TYR A 415 -11.20 18.84 3.48
N ASN A 416 -11.78 20.01 3.76
CA ASN A 416 -11.14 21.10 4.50
C ASN A 416 -11.59 21.12 5.96
N ILE A 417 -10.73 20.66 6.86
CA ILE A 417 -10.99 20.61 8.31
C ILE A 417 -9.75 21.00 9.13
N PRO A 418 -9.36 22.28 9.11
CA PRO A 418 -8.12 22.72 9.78
C PRO A 418 -8.11 22.46 11.30
N GLY A 419 -9.26 22.40 11.96
CA GLY A 419 -9.37 22.07 13.38
C GLY A 419 -8.86 20.68 13.74
N ARG A 420 -8.87 19.71 12.79
CA ARG A 420 -8.33 18.37 12.98
C ARG A 420 -6.95 18.19 12.34
N CYS A 421 -6.75 18.76 11.16
CA CYS A 421 -5.52 18.55 10.40
C CYS A 421 -4.38 19.48 10.81
N GLY A 422 -4.69 20.61 11.47
CA GLY A 422 -3.72 21.65 11.77
C GLY A 422 -3.26 22.46 10.55
N CYS A 423 -3.85 22.20 9.37
CA CYS A 423 -3.71 22.97 8.14
C CYS A 423 -5.01 22.91 7.35
N GLY A 424 -5.26 23.94 6.53
CA GLY A 424 -6.41 24.03 5.64
C GLY A 424 -5.97 24.11 4.18
N ILE A 425 -6.95 24.12 3.28
CA ILE A 425 -6.76 24.36 1.85
C ILE A 425 -6.89 25.86 1.61
N SER A 426 -5.85 26.51 1.08
CA SER A 426 -5.92 27.95 0.76
C SER A 426 -6.92 28.21 -0.36
N GLU A 427 -7.50 29.43 -0.39
CA GLU A 427 -8.37 29.89 -1.47
C GLU A 427 -7.75 29.64 -2.85
N ARG A 428 -6.48 29.96 -3.01
CA ARG A 428 -5.70 29.73 -4.24
C ARG A 428 -5.62 28.24 -4.62
N ASN A 429 -5.45 27.36 -3.64
CA ASN A 429 -5.42 25.92 -3.94
C ASN A 429 -6.81 25.37 -4.26
N VAL A 430 -7.88 25.89 -3.65
CA VAL A 430 -9.26 25.54 -4.04
C VAL A 430 -9.49 25.94 -5.48
N GLU A 431 -9.12 27.17 -5.89
CA GLU A 431 -9.25 27.66 -7.27
C GLU A 431 -8.51 26.73 -8.27
N ARG A 432 -7.24 26.36 -7.97
CA ARG A 432 -6.45 25.48 -8.82
C ARG A 432 -7.05 24.08 -8.92
N LEU A 433 -7.57 23.54 -7.81
CA LEU A 433 -8.13 22.20 -7.73
C LEU A 433 -9.54 22.13 -8.33
N ALA A 434 -10.36 23.19 -8.18
CA ALA A 434 -11.69 23.29 -8.82
C ALA A 434 -11.62 23.25 -10.36
N ALA A 435 -10.49 23.66 -10.95
CA ALA A 435 -10.26 23.54 -12.38
C ALA A 435 -9.92 22.09 -12.84
N HIS A 436 -9.73 21.15 -11.91
CA HIS A 436 -9.40 19.76 -12.23
C HIS A 436 -10.68 18.96 -12.55
N PRO A 437 -10.77 18.27 -13.71
CA PRO A 437 -12.02 17.65 -14.18
C PRO A 437 -12.56 16.55 -13.27
N ASN A 438 -11.71 15.98 -12.40
CA ASN A 438 -12.08 14.90 -11.48
C ASN A 438 -12.24 15.35 -10.03
N ILE A 439 -12.20 16.66 -9.75
CA ILE A 439 -12.49 17.23 -8.44
C ILE A 439 -13.84 17.94 -8.51
N MET A 440 -14.86 17.30 -8.00
CA MET A 440 -16.26 17.75 -8.12
C MET A 440 -16.70 18.70 -7.00
N GLY A 441 -15.90 18.91 -5.97
CA GLY A 441 -16.31 19.79 -4.88
C GLY A 441 -15.44 19.74 -3.65
N ILE A 442 -15.97 20.42 -2.61
CA ILE A 442 -15.32 20.56 -1.30
C ILE A 442 -16.33 20.33 -0.18
N LYS A 443 -15.97 19.49 0.80
CA LYS A 443 -16.57 19.44 2.14
C LYS A 443 -15.90 20.51 3.00
N GLU A 444 -16.64 21.59 3.29
CA GLU A 444 -16.16 22.70 4.09
C GLU A 444 -16.57 22.51 5.55
N ALA A 445 -15.58 22.24 6.41
CA ALA A 445 -15.75 21.95 7.83
C ALA A 445 -14.78 22.78 8.72
N SER A 446 -14.40 23.96 8.27
CA SER A 446 -13.54 24.87 9.05
C SER A 446 -14.30 25.63 10.12
N GLY A 447 -15.63 25.67 10.06
CA GLY A 447 -16.45 26.56 10.88
C GLY A 447 -16.36 28.03 10.50
N ASN A 448 -15.65 28.36 9.41
CA ASN A 448 -15.37 29.74 9.00
C ASN A 448 -16.22 30.14 7.78
N VAL A 449 -17.40 30.73 8.03
CA VAL A 449 -18.29 31.23 6.98
C VAL A 449 -17.62 32.27 6.08
N ALA A 450 -16.70 33.10 6.62
CA ALA A 450 -15.99 34.08 5.82
C ALA A 450 -15.01 33.41 4.81
N TYR A 451 -14.41 32.28 5.16
CA TYR A 451 -13.63 31.48 4.21
C TYR A 451 -14.55 30.85 3.15
N ALA A 452 -15.68 30.25 3.56
CA ALA A 452 -16.65 29.69 2.63
C ALA A 452 -17.16 30.75 1.62
N ALA A 453 -17.43 31.97 2.08
CA ALA A 453 -17.84 33.08 1.21
C ALA A 453 -16.77 33.46 0.18
N LYS A 454 -15.47 33.35 0.53
CA LYS A 454 -14.38 33.67 -0.41
C LYS A 454 -14.23 32.63 -1.53
N ILE A 455 -14.54 31.36 -1.28
CA ILE A 455 -14.49 30.30 -2.30
C ILE A 455 -15.82 30.11 -3.04
N ALA A 456 -16.90 30.73 -2.58
CA ALA A 456 -18.25 30.58 -3.16
C ALA A 456 -18.33 30.96 -4.65
N HIS A 457 -17.50 31.90 -5.11
CA HIS A 457 -17.43 32.30 -6.52
C HIS A 457 -16.90 31.19 -7.46
N LEU A 458 -16.31 30.13 -6.92
CA LEU A 458 -15.81 28.97 -7.68
C LEU A 458 -16.91 27.91 -7.89
N LEU A 459 -18.05 28.02 -7.20
CA LEU A 459 -19.13 27.05 -7.26
C LEU A 459 -19.79 27.08 -8.64
N SER A 460 -20.06 25.91 -9.17
CA SER A 460 -20.65 25.69 -10.49
C SER A 460 -21.28 24.28 -10.52
N ASP A 461 -21.85 23.91 -11.67
CA ASP A 461 -22.32 22.53 -11.87
C ASP A 461 -21.20 21.50 -11.79
N ASP A 462 -19.94 21.89 -12.07
CA ASP A 462 -18.78 21.02 -12.04
C ASP A 462 -18.03 21.03 -10.69
N PHE A 463 -18.24 22.05 -9.84
CA PHE A 463 -17.59 22.17 -8.53
C PHE A 463 -18.55 22.63 -7.45
N ARG A 464 -18.88 21.74 -6.52
CA ARG A 464 -19.90 21.95 -5.48
C ARG A 464 -19.28 22.11 -4.09
N MET A 465 -20.01 22.74 -3.18
CA MET A 465 -19.67 22.82 -1.76
C MET A 465 -20.70 22.06 -0.93
N TYR A 466 -20.23 21.30 0.05
CA TYR A 466 -21.06 20.66 1.07
C TYR A 466 -20.63 21.15 2.45
N SER A 467 -21.62 21.48 3.31
CA SER A 467 -21.31 21.76 4.70
C SER A 467 -20.77 20.50 5.37
N GLY A 468 -19.62 20.59 6.04
CA GLY A 468 -19.10 19.54 6.92
C GLY A 468 -19.35 19.84 8.39
N GLU A 469 -20.06 20.96 8.68
CA GLU A 469 -20.43 21.44 10.00
C GLU A 469 -21.95 21.54 10.08
N ASP A 470 -22.60 20.68 10.84
CA ASP A 470 -24.06 20.57 10.91
C ASP A 470 -24.73 21.88 11.34
N ALA A 471 -24.10 22.62 12.26
CA ALA A 471 -24.59 23.91 12.72
C ALA A 471 -24.60 25.00 11.63
N LEU A 472 -23.87 24.80 10.54
CA LEU A 472 -23.69 25.79 9.46
C LEU A 472 -24.28 25.35 8.12
N THR A 473 -25.12 24.31 8.08
CA THR A 473 -25.67 23.78 6.81
C THR A 473 -26.45 24.86 6.05
N VAL A 474 -27.49 25.43 6.64
CA VAL A 474 -28.29 26.48 5.99
C VAL A 474 -27.49 27.75 5.70
N PRO A 475 -26.63 28.26 6.60
CA PRO A 475 -25.70 29.36 6.28
C PRO A 475 -24.82 29.10 5.05
N LEU A 476 -24.26 27.90 4.88
CA LEU A 476 -23.43 27.58 3.72
C LEU A 476 -24.29 27.39 2.45
N MET A 477 -25.50 26.83 2.56
CA MET A 477 -26.44 26.77 1.45
C MET A 477 -26.82 28.16 0.94
N SER A 478 -26.87 29.17 1.82
CA SER A 478 -27.06 30.58 1.41
C SER A 478 -25.90 31.16 0.60
N LEU A 479 -24.73 30.53 0.66
CA LEU A 479 -23.54 30.83 -0.16
C LEU A 479 -23.44 29.92 -1.41
N GLY A 480 -24.42 29.07 -1.67
CA GLY A 480 -24.48 28.19 -2.83
C GLY A 480 -24.02 26.75 -2.56
N ALA A 481 -23.90 26.32 -1.30
CA ALA A 481 -23.63 24.92 -1.02
C ALA A 481 -24.81 24.03 -1.45
N SER A 482 -24.50 22.86 -2.01
CA SER A 482 -25.47 21.90 -2.55
C SER A 482 -26.09 20.99 -1.48
N GLY A 483 -25.67 21.11 -0.22
CA GLY A 483 -26.17 20.30 0.89
C GLY A 483 -25.14 20.14 2.01
N THR A 484 -25.20 18.98 2.68
CA THR A 484 -24.33 18.70 3.85
C THR A 484 -23.76 17.29 3.81
N ILE A 485 -22.58 17.11 4.40
CA ILE A 485 -22.00 15.82 4.79
C ILE A 485 -22.02 15.78 6.31
N SER A 486 -23.06 15.17 6.87
CA SER A 486 -23.62 15.39 8.19
C SER A 486 -23.32 14.25 9.16
N VAL A 487 -23.04 14.59 10.42
CA VAL A 487 -23.04 13.68 11.58
C VAL A 487 -24.45 13.63 12.19
N TRP A 488 -25.19 14.75 12.20
CA TRP A 488 -26.57 14.80 12.67
C TRP A 488 -27.48 13.85 11.89
N ALA A 489 -27.20 13.64 10.61
CA ALA A 489 -27.93 12.68 9.77
C ALA A 489 -27.82 11.23 10.28
N ASP A 490 -26.79 10.83 11.03
CA ASP A 490 -26.70 9.48 11.60
C ASP A 490 -27.89 9.16 12.51
N VAL A 491 -28.47 10.16 13.20
CA VAL A 491 -29.56 9.98 14.16
C VAL A 491 -30.91 10.52 13.66
N GLN A 492 -30.94 11.50 12.76
CA GLN A 492 -32.16 12.09 12.17
C GLN A 492 -32.06 12.26 10.66
N PRO A 493 -31.86 11.19 9.88
CA PRO A 493 -31.63 11.28 8.43
C PRO A 493 -32.76 12.00 7.67
N GLN A 494 -34.02 11.67 7.95
CA GLN A 494 -35.18 12.31 7.27
C GLN A 494 -35.23 13.81 7.52
N LEU A 495 -34.96 14.25 8.75
CA LEU A 495 -35.04 15.68 9.09
C LEU A 495 -33.95 16.49 8.39
N VAL A 496 -32.72 15.94 8.31
CA VAL A 496 -31.61 16.57 7.60
C VAL A 496 -31.85 16.59 6.08
N HIS A 497 -32.40 15.50 5.53
CA HIS A 497 -32.85 15.47 4.14
C HIS A 497 -33.92 16.55 3.87
N ASP A 498 -34.96 16.60 4.69
CA ASP A 498 -36.04 17.58 4.55
C ASP A 498 -35.54 19.02 4.65
N MET A 499 -34.58 19.31 5.52
CA MET A 499 -33.93 20.61 5.64
C MET A 499 -33.23 21.02 4.34
N CYS A 500 -32.42 20.11 3.79
CA CYS A 500 -31.72 20.38 2.53
C CYS A 500 -32.68 20.55 1.36
N ARG A 501 -33.65 19.65 1.23
CA ARG A 501 -34.67 19.73 0.17
C ARG A 501 -35.51 21.01 0.25
N ALA A 502 -35.97 21.37 1.46
CA ALA A 502 -36.73 22.61 1.64
C ALA A 502 -35.92 23.84 1.14
N TYR A 503 -34.62 23.88 1.44
CA TYR A 503 -33.78 24.97 0.95
C TYR A 503 -33.63 24.96 -0.57
N LEU A 504 -33.33 23.81 -1.17
CA LEU A 504 -33.13 23.64 -2.62
C LEU A 504 -34.44 23.94 -3.41
N ASP A 505 -35.58 23.60 -2.83
CA ASP A 505 -36.91 23.86 -3.42
C ASP A 505 -37.37 25.32 -3.18
N GLY A 506 -36.59 26.16 -2.49
CA GLY A 506 -36.86 27.58 -2.27
C GLY A 506 -37.62 27.91 -0.98
N ASP A 507 -38.02 26.91 -0.16
CA ASP A 507 -38.63 27.12 1.17
C ASP A 507 -37.52 27.32 2.24
N VAL A 508 -36.82 28.44 2.08
CA VAL A 508 -35.71 28.82 2.97
C VAL A 508 -36.18 28.99 4.43
N ALA A 509 -37.44 29.41 4.64
CA ALA A 509 -37.99 29.59 5.97
C ALA A 509 -38.11 28.25 6.70
N ARG A 510 -38.66 27.21 6.04
CA ARG A 510 -38.72 25.85 6.59
C ARG A 510 -37.32 25.29 6.88
N ALA A 511 -36.37 25.42 5.95
CA ALA A 511 -35.01 24.96 6.14
C ALA A 511 -34.35 25.62 7.37
N ARG A 512 -34.50 26.94 7.51
CA ARG A 512 -34.00 27.67 8.68
C ARG A 512 -34.65 27.17 9.97
N ASP A 513 -35.94 26.96 9.99
CA ASP A 513 -36.66 26.56 11.19
C ASP A 513 -36.27 25.15 11.63
N ILE A 514 -36.01 24.22 10.69
CA ILE A 514 -35.43 22.90 10.97
C ILE A 514 -34.02 23.04 11.54
N GLN A 515 -33.16 23.84 10.91
CA GLN A 515 -31.79 24.09 11.39
C GLN A 515 -31.76 24.60 12.84
N ILE A 516 -32.64 25.58 13.16
CA ILE A 516 -32.72 26.17 14.50
C ILE A 516 -33.26 25.13 15.52
N ALA A 517 -34.28 24.38 15.16
CA ALA A 517 -34.87 23.34 16.01
C ALA A 517 -33.88 22.19 16.30
N GLY A 518 -33.02 21.84 15.34
CA GLY A 518 -31.97 20.81 15.48
C GLY A 518 -30.78 21.24 16.32
N GLN A 519 -30.58 22.55 16.57
CA GLN A 519 -29.37 23.07 17.20
C GLN A 519 -29.05 22.46 18.58
N PRO A 520 -30.02 22.19 19.49
CA PRO A 520 -29.73 21.55 20.76
C PRO A 520 -29.11 20.16 20.62
N LEU A 521 -29.65 19.34 19.68
CA LEU A 521 -29.11 17.99 19.42
C LEU A 521 -27.76 18.07 18.72
N ILE A 522 -27.58 18.95 17.73
CA ILE A 522 -26.30 19.18 17.06
C ILE A 522 -25.23 19.53 18.10
N ASN A 523 -25.50 20.45 19.03
CA ASN A 523 -24.55 20.82 20.07
C ASN A 523 -24.18 19.62 20.97
N ALA A 524 -25.14 18.76 21.31
CA ALA A 524 -24.89 17.55 22.10
C ALA A 524 -24.04 16.52 21.33
N LEU A 525 -24.28 16.35 20.03
CA LEU A 525 -23.50 15.44 19.16
C LEU A 525 -22.03 15.88 18.96
N PHE A 526 -21.71 17.15 19.25
CA PHE A 526 -20.36 17.70 19.17
C PHE A 526 -19.83 18.16 20.55
N SER A 527 -20.48 17.77 21.67
CA SER A 527 -20.04 18.10 23.02
C SER A 527 -18.70 17.46 23.41
N GLU A 528 -18.35 16.37 22.76
CA GLU A 528 -17.05 15.72 22.82
C GLU A 528 -16.52 15.43 21.41
N VAL A 529 -15.37 14.76 21.33
CA VAL A 529 -14.74 14.45 20.04
C VAL A 529 -15.61 13.49 19.21
N ASN A 530 -16.06 13.94 18.05
CA ASN A 530 -16.74 13.08 17.07
C ASN A 530 -15.80 11.91 16.64
N PRO A 531 -16.23 10.62 16.65
CA PRO A 531 -17.63 10.15 16.69
C PRO A 531 -18.17 9.67 18.06
N ILE A 532 -17.54 10.02 19.16
CA ILE A 532 -17.95 9.52 20.49
C ILE A 532 -19.43 9.82 20.76
N PRO A 533 -19.93 11.08 20.69
CA PRO A 533 -21.33 11.37 21.02
C PRO A 533 -22.33 10.73 20.06
N VAL A 534 -22.06 10.70 18.76
CA VAL A 534 -22.99 10.11 17.80
C VAL A 534 -23.10 8.59 17.95
N LYS A 535 -22.01 7.90 18.27
CA LYS A 535 -22.07 6.46 18.58
C LYS A 535 -22.83 6.20 19.88
N GLU A 536 -22.65 7.03 20.90
CA GLU A 536 -23.42 6.96 22.14
C GLU A 536 -24.93 7.20 21.86
N ALA A 537 -25.26 8.18 21.03
CA ALA A 537 -26.64 8.46 20.63
C ALA A 537 -27.30 7.24 19.94
N LEU A 538 -26.63 6.67 18.95
CA LEU A 538 -27.10 5.48 18.24
C LEU A 538 -27.23 4.26 19.18
N ALA A 539 -26.35 4.14 20.18
CA ALA A 539 -26.44 3.08 21.17
C ALA A 539 -27.64 3.27 22.10
N GLN A 540 -27.91 4.50 22.55
CA GLN A 540 -29.12 4.81 23.34
C GLN A 540 -30.42 4.59 22.54
N MET A 541 -30.38 4.81 21.21
CA MET A 541 -31.47 4.49 20.29
C MET A 541 -31.58 2.97 20.01
N GLY A 542 -30.68 2.14 20.56
CA GLY A 542 -30.70 0.67 20.39
C GLY A 542 -30.25 0.17 19.02
N MET A 543 -29.57 1.00 18.23
CA MET A 543 -29.17 0.67 16.85
C MET A 543 -27.80 -0.03 16.78
N ILE A 544 -26.87 0.33 17.69
CA ILE A 544 -25.52 -0.26 17.80
C ILE A 544 -25.16 -0.50 19.27
N GLU A 545 -24.05 -1.18 19.54
CA GLU A 545 -23.43 -1.20 20.87
C GLU A 545 -22.48 -0.01 21.03
N ALA A 546 -22.38 0.55 22.26
CA ALA A 546 -21.47 1.66 22.58
C ALA A 546 -20.03 1.17 22.74
N ASN A 547 -19.43 0.64 21.68
CA ASN A 547 -18.05 0.18 21.65
C ASN A 547 -17.16 1.14 20.87
N TYR A 548 -15.99 1.44 21.45
CA TYR A 548 -15.00 2.38 20.94
C TYR A 548 -13.65 1.71 20.80
N ARG A 549 -12.87 2.12 19.82
CA ARG A 549 -11.47 1.71 19.69
C ARG A 549 -10.55 2.83 20.19
N MET A 550 -9.57 2.48 21.02
CA MET A 550 -8.56 3.45 21.46
C MET A 550 -7.92 4.18 20.27
N PRO A 551 -7.68 5.51 20.37
CA PRO A 551 -7.70 6.32 21.60
C PRO A 551 -9.09 6.84 22.01
N LEU A 552 -10.16 6.52 21.26
CA LEU A 552 -11.52 6.90 21.63
C LEU A 552 -12.01 6.03 22.82
N CYS A 553 -12.79 6.63 23.69
CA CYS A 553 -13.35 6.00 24.90
C CYS A 553 -14.79 6.45 25.12
N PRO A 554 -15.56 5.80 26.00
CA PRO A 554 -16.92 6.21 26.32
C PRO A 554 -17.00 7.65 26.79
N MET A 555 -18.14 8.31 26.52
CA MET A 555 -18.45 9.67 26.96
C MET A 555 -18.36 9.81 28.48
N ALA A 556 -18.00 11.01 28.95
CA ALA A 556 -18.15 11.40 30.35
C ALA A 556 -19.63 11.41 30.77
N ASP A 557 -19.90 11.15 32.05
CA ASP A 557 -21.28 10.96 32.53
C ASP A 557 -22.14 12.22 32.38
N ASP A 558 -21.57 13.40 32.57
CA ASP A 558 -22.25 14.69 32.46
C ASP A 558 -22.63 15.01 30.99
N THR A 559 -21.70 14.83 30.06
CA THR A 559 -21.97 15.03 28.63
C THR A 559 -22.92 13.98 28.07
N ARG A 560 -22.84 12.73 28.56
CA ARG A 560 -23.78 11.66 28.23
C ARG A 560 -25.20 12.01 28.70
N ALA A 561 -25.36 12.52 29.92
CA ALA A 561 -26.66 12.95 30.44
C ALA A 561 -27.26 14.08 29.58
N ALA A 562 -26.45 15.08 29.24
CA ALA A 562 -26.89 16.16 28.35
C ALA A 562 -27.28 15.66 26.95
N LEU A 563 -26.56 14.68 26.40
CA LEU A 563 -26.92 14.02 25.13
C LEU A 563 -28.27 13.29 25.23
N THR A 564 -28.49 12.55 26.34
CA THR A 564 -29.77 11.85 26.59
C THR A 564 -30.94 12.85 26.62
N ASP A 565 -30.77 13.97 27.31
CA ASP A 565 -31.81 15.01 27.39
C ASP A 565 -32.09 15.64 26.00
N ALA A 566 -31.03 15.85 25.20
CA ALA A 566 -31.18 16.35 23.83
C ALA A 566 -31.89 15.34 22.90
N LEU A 567 -31.59 14.05 23.03
CA LEU A 567 -32.27 12.97 22.28
C LEU A 567 -33.76 12.88 22.66
N LYS A 568 -34.10 12.99 23.96
CA LYS A 568 -35.50 13.08 24.43
C LYS A 568 -36.20 14.32 23.87
N GLY A 569 -35.54 15.48 23.94
CA GLY A 569 -36.06 16.74 23.38
C GLY A 569 -36.30 16.69 21.87
N ALA A 570 -35.53 15.86 21.15
CA ALA A 570 -35.68 15.60 19.72
C ALA A 570 -36.69 14.48 19.39
N GLY A 571 -37.29 13.83 20.41
CA GLY A 571 -38.25 12.73 20.23
C GLY A 571 -37.62 11.41 19.75
N LEU A 572 -36.33 11.20 19.99
CA LEU A 572 -35.59 10.00 19.61
C LEU A 572 -35.51 8.96 20.73
N LEU A 573 -35.84 9.37 21.95
CA LEU A 573 -35.94 8.52 23.14
C LEU A 573 -37.24 8.86 23.93
N ASP A 574 -37.76 7.87 24.66
CA ASP A 574 -38.92 8.03 25.56
C ASP A 574 -38.60 8.84 26.84
#